data_d712183a93e79447de72c5e1bf2ff204
#
_entry.id   d712183a93e79447de72c5e1bf2ff204
#
_cell.length_a   1.000
_cell.length_b   1.000
_cell.length_c   1.000
_cell.angle_alpha   90.00
_cell.angle_beta   90.00
_cell.angle_gamma   90.00
#
_symmetry.space_group_name_H-M   'P 1'
#
loop_
_entity.id
_entity.type
_entity.pdbx_description
1 polymer ?
#
loop_
_entity_poly.entity_id
_entity_poly.type
_entity_poly.pdbx_seq_one_letter_code
_entity_poly.pdbx_strand_id
1 'polypeptide(L)'
;RDTDRSRGLGDVYKRQDGKTVVGMHPASYSAAKSGLLGKLYPDVLKADTSFMQGASLNVEALMALRPDLVLVNAPDKRTLDAVRNAGIPAFGISPSKWHYDIIETHAQWMKSLSEIWPEHKGKGDLIDSRSKAIAKMVADRTKDLRPEERSKVLFLFRYDARQIVTSGRNFFGQYWCDAVGARNVAESVTADNANAIVSMEQIYAWNPDVVFITNFTAATPADLFDNKMAGHDWSDVKAVKDKRVYKLPLGIYRSYTPSADTPLTLLWIAKQVYPSRFADIDLTKEVKAWYKDVFGVTLTDADVDMMFNPGEGASTGATVATRSNG
;
A
#
# COMPACT_ATOMS: atom_id res chain seq x y z
N ARG A 1 17.31 -19.09 1.15
CA ARG A 1 16.79 -18.38 -0.04
C ARG A 1 15.31 -18.17 0.14
N ASP A 2 14.87 -16.93 0.02
CA ASP A 2 13.52 -16.53 0.36
C ASP A 2 12.71 -16.25 -0.89
N THR A 3 11.41 -16.55 -0.81
CA THR A 3 10.44 -16.15 -1.80
C THR A 3 9.43 -15.27 -1.11
N ASP A 4 9.39 -14.00 -1.44
CA ASP A 4 8.40 -13.07 -0.92
C ASP A 4 7.23 -12.96 -1.90
N ARG A 5 6.08 -13.35 -1.44
CA ARG A 5 4.83 -13.21 -2.18
C ARG A 5 4.07 -11.97 -1.82
N SER A 6 4.33 -11.49 -0.66
CA SER A 6 3.46 -10.45 -0.17
C SER A 6 3.95 -9.08 -0.51
N ARG A 7 5.23 -8.83 -0.78
CA ARG A 7 5.52 -7.40 -1.02
C ARG A 7 6.98 -6.93 -0.99
N GLY A 8 7.96 -7.82 -1.18
CA GLY A 8 9.38 -7.42 -1.16
C GLY A 8 9.86 -6.91 0.21
N LEU A 9 9.07 -7.14 1.26
CA LEU A 9 9.38 -6.63 2.58
C LEU A 9 10.52 -7.40 3.26
N GLY A 10 10.54 -8.72 3.09
CA GLY A 10 11.52 -9.57 3.77
C GLY A 10 12.95 -9.25 3.38
N ASP A 11 13.15 -8.85 2.14
CA ASP A 11 14.48 -8.67 1.59
C ASP A 11 15.13 -7.35 1.96
N VAL A 12 14.38 -6.27 1.93
CA VAL A 12 14.87 -4.94 2.36
C VAL A 12 15.34 -4.98 3.80
N TYR A 13 14.77 -5.85 4.61
CA TYR A 13 15.14 -6.00 6.00
C TYR A 13 16.26 -7.00 6.23
N LYS A 14 16.44 -7.98 5.34
CA LYS A 14 17.38 -9.07 5.56
C LYS A 14 18.82 -8.67 5.28
N ARG A 15 19.12 -8.13 4.11
CA ARG A 15 20.51 -7.84 3.69
C ARG A 15 20.72 -6.50 3.02
N GLN A 16 19.66 -5.77 2.71
CA GLN A 16 19.73 -4.48 2.00
C GLN A 16 20.41 -4.55 0.62
N ASP A 17 20.53 -5.72 0.02
CA ASP A 17 21.16 -5.92 -1.28
C ASP A 17 20.26 -6.63 -2.32
N GLY A 18 19.15 -7.19 -1.88
CA GLY A 18 18.19 -7.86 -2.76
C GLY A 18 18.63 -9.20 -3.34
N LYS A 19 19.83 -9.68 -3.03
CA LYS A 19 20.39 -10.91 -3.64
C LYS A 19 19.76 -12.20 -3.14
N THR A 20 19.08 -12.14 -2.02
CA THR A 20 18.47 -13.31 -1.37
C THR A 20 17.05 -13.59 -1.84
N VAL A 21 16.43 -12.67 -2.57
CA VAL A 21 15.10 -12.87 -3.15
C VAL A 21 15.24 -13.63 -4.44
N VAL A 22 14.82 -14.90 -4.44
CA VAL A 22 14.90 -15.78 -5.63
C VAL A 22 13.60 -15.77 -6.44
N GLY A 23 12.50 -15.42 -5.81
CA GLY A 23 11.19 -15.34 -6.47
C GLY A 23 10.31 -14.27 -5.84
N MET A 24 9.46 -13.67 -6.66
CA MET A 24 8.54 -12.61 -6.25
C MET A 24 7.22 -12.72 -7.01
N HIS A 25 6.12 -12.42 -6.34
CA HIS A 25 4.83 -12.33 -7.01
C HIS A 25 4.88 -11.26 -8.12
N PRO A 26 4.30 -11.50 -9.32
CA PRO A 26 4.37 -10.55 -10.43
C PRO A 26 3.93 -9.13 -10.10
N ALA A 27 2.89 -8.96 -9.28
CA ALA A 27 2.42 -7.64 -8.85
C ALA A 27 3.45 -6.92 -7.97
N SER A 28 4.11 -7.66 -7.07
CA SER A 28 5.19 -7.11 -6.23
C SER A 28 6.43 -6.77 -7.06
N TYR A 29 6.75 -7.60 -8.03
CA TYR A 29 7.83 -7.34 -8.97
C TYR A 29 7.59 -6.06 -9.78
N SER A 30 6.38 -5.88 -10.32
CA SER A 30 6.02 -4.67 -11.06
C SER A 30 6.11 -3.41 -10.20
N ALA A 31 5.68 -3.49 -8.94
CA ALA A 31 5.82 -2.40 -7.98
C ALA A 31 7.30 -2.10 -7.68
N ALA A 32 8.13 -3.13 -7.50
CA ALA A 32 9.57 -2.97 -7.29
C ALA A 32 10.26 -2.32 -8.48
N LYS A 33 9.92 -2.76 -9.69
CA LYS A 33 10.48 -2.24 -10.94
C LYS A 33 10.10 -0.78 -11.19
N SER A 34 8.89 -0.38 -10.82
CA SER A 34 8.36 0.96 -11.05
C SER A 34 8.61 1.92 -9.88
N GLY A 35 9.04 1.42 -8.73
CA GLY A 35 9.22 2.18 -7.50
C GLY A 35 10.67 2.21 -7.00
N LEU A 36 10.82 2.64 -5.75
CA LEU A 36 12.14 2.81 -5.14
C LEU A 36 12.85 1.48 -4.84
N LEU A 37 12.11 0.41 -4.59
CA LEU A 37 12.73 -0.86 -4.23
C LEU A 37 13.71 -1.35 -5.29
N GLY A 38 13.27 -1.42 -6.55
CA GLY A 38 14.13 -1.86 -7.65
C GLY A 38 15.24 -0.90 -7.99
N LYS A 39 15.05 0.40 -7.74
CA LYS A 39 16.09 1.41 -7.95
C LYS A 39 17.18 1.33 -6.89
N LEU A 40 16.81 1.18 -5.63
CA LEU A 40 17.76 1.11 -4.51
C LEU A 40 18.42 -0.24 -4.38
N TYR A 41 17.70 -1.31 -4.71
CA TYR A 41 18.14 -2.70 -4.60
C TYR A 41 17.93 -3.45 -5.91
N PRO A 42 18.70 -3.13 -6.98
CA PRO A 42 18.46 -3.66 -8.34
C PRO A 42 18.45 -5.20 -8.41
N ASP A 43 19.13 -5.88 -7.49
CA ASP A 43 19.19 -7.33 -7.46
C ASP A 43 17.82 -7.99 -7.17
N VAL A 44 16.87 -7.28 -6.57
CA VAL A 44 15.49 -7.82 -6.42
C VAL A 44 14.81 -8.03 -7.76
N LEU A 45 15.21 -7.30 -8.80
CA LEU A 45 14.67 -7.42 -10.16
C LEU A 45 15.17 -8.66 -10.90
N LYS A 46 16.11 -9.42 -10.32
CA LYS A 46 16.53 -10.74 -10.80
C LYS A 46 15.62 -11.87 -10.31
N ALA A 47 14.68 -11.57 -9.44
CA ALA A 47 13.74 -12.55 -8.90
C ALA A 47 12.85 -13.12 -10.01
N ASP A 48 12.65 -14.43 -9.97
CA ASP A 48 11.73 -15.12 -10.87
C ASP A 48 10.28 -14.84 -10.49
N THR A 49 9.43 -14.64 -11.48
CA THR A 49 7.98 -14.39 -11.27
C THR A 49 7.11 -15.49 -11.87
N SER A 50 7.69 -16.47 -12.58
CA SER A 50 6.97 -17.43 -13.38
C SER A 50 6.18 -18.46 -12.58
N PHE A 51 6.48 -18.63 -11.28
CA PHE A 51 5.77 -19.55 -10.40
C PHE A 51 4.34 -19.11 -10.02
N MET A 52 3.94 -17.89 -10.42
CA MET A 52 2.61 -17.36 -10.18
C MET A 52 1.99 -16.80 -11.46
N GLN A 53 0.72 -17.15 -11.67
CA GLN A 53 -0.15 -16.55 -12.69
C GLN A 53 -1.43 -16.08 -11.99
N GLY A 54 -1.55 -14.78 -11.74
CA GLY A 54 -2.62 -14.24 -10.89
C GLY A 54 -2.59 -14.87 -9.51
N ALA A 55 -3.66 -15.54 -9.13
CA ALA A 55 -3.77 -16.27 -7.86
C ALA A 55 -3.28 -17.73 -7.94
N SER A 56 -2.91 -18.21 -9.12
CA SER A 56 -2.54 -19.62 -9.35
C SER A 56 -1.05 -19.84 -9.12
N LEU A 57 -0.74 -20.77 -8.21
CA LEU A 57 0.63 -21.20 -7.91
C LEU A 57 1.02 -22.39 -8.80
N ASN A 58 2.17 -22.28 -9.48
CA ASN A 58 2.87 -23.43 -10.05
C ASN A 58 3.91 -23.92 -9.04
N VAL A 59 3.60 -25.00 -8.35
CA VAL A 59 4.45 -25.57 -7.29
C VAL A 59 5.78 -26.07 -7.85
N GLU A 60 5.80 -26.68 -9.02
CA GLU A 60 7.03 -27.19 -9.64
C GLU A 60 7.99 -26.05 -9.99
N ALA A 61 7.48 -24.96 -10.56
CA ALA A 61 8.27 -23.78 -10.85
C ALA A 61 8.83 -23.14 -9.57
N LEU A 62 8.05 -23.13 -8.50
CA LEU A 62 8.52 -22.65 -7.19
C LEU A 62 9.63 -23.55 -6.61
N MET A 63 9.45 -24.86 -6.68
CA MET A 63 10.46 -25.83 -6.22
C MET A 63 11.77 -25.70 -6.98
N ALA A 64 11.71 -25.40 -8.28
CA ALA A 64 12.90 -25.22 -9.12
C ALA A 64 13.78 -24.04 -8.66
N LEU A 65 13.20 -23.04 -8.01
CA LEU A 65 13.92 -21.91 -7.41
C LEU A 65 14.68 -22.30 -6.13
N ARG A 66 14.39 -23.44 -5.55
CA ARG A 66 14.98 -23.94 -4.29
C ARG A 66 14.96 -22.90 -3.18
N PRO A 67 13.79 -22.34 -2.85
CA PRO A 67 13.71 -21.37 -1.75
C PRO A 67 13.92 -22.06 -0.41
N ASP A 68 14.62 -21.38 0.51
CA ASP A 68 14.74 -21.84 1.89
C ASP A 68 13.49 -21.49 2.71
N LEU A 69 12.79 -20.46 2.31
CA LEU A 69 11.56 -19.99 2.94
C LEU A 69 10.67 -19.27 1.92
N VAL A 70 9.36 -19.50 2.04
CA VAL A 70 8.34 -18.78 1.26
C VAL A 70 7.46 -17.98 2.21
N LEU A 71 7.32 -16.69 1.95
CA LEU A 71 6.36 -15.83 2.63
C LEU A 71 5.05 -15.86 1.87
N VAL A 72 3.96 -16.18 2.56
CA VAL A 72 2.63 -16.34 1.97
C VAL A 72 1.64 -15.46 2.71
N ASN A 73 0.65 -14.95 1.98
CA ASN A 73 -0.49 -14.27 2.59
C ASN A 73 -1.26 -15.29 3.46
N ALA A 74 -1.28 -15.12 4.77
CA ALA A 74 -1.82 -16.10 5.71
C ALA A 74 -3.28 -16.49 5.45
N PRO A 75 -4.18 -15.58 5.02
CA PRO A 75 -5.54 -15.93 4.62
C PRO A 75 -5.63 -16.86 3.40
N ASP A 76 -4.61 -16.90 2.55
CA ASP A 76 -4.53 -17.82 1.41
C ASP A 76 -4.05 -19.21 1.86
N LYS A 77 -4.91 -19.91 2.57
CA LYS A 77 -4.62 -21.24 3.11
C LYS A 77 -4.28 -22.25 2.02
N ARG A 78 -4.94 -22.17 0.87
CA ARG A 78 -4.69 -23.07 -0.26
C ARG A 78 -3.25 -22.98 -0.72
N THR A 79 -2.74 -21.80 -0.91
CA THR A 79 -1.34 -21.59 -1.31
C THR A 79 -0.38 -21.99 -0.19
N LEU A 80 -0.67 -21.63 1.06
CA LEU A 80 0.16 -21.97 2.21
C LEU A 80 0.31 -23.50 2.34
N ASP A 81 -0.80 -24.23 2.24
CA ASP A 81 -0.81 -25.69 2.31
C ASP A 81 -0.08 -26.32 1.10
N ALA A 82 -0.28 -25.80 -0.10
CA ALA A 82 0.41 -26.28 -1.30
C ALA A 82 1.93 -26.15 -1.17
N VAL A 83 2.43 -25.03 -0.65
CA VAL A 83 3.87 -24.82 -0.44
C VAL A 83 4.40 -25.78 0.63
N ARG A 84 3.71 -25.93 1.74
CA ARG A 84 4.10 -26.85 2.84
C ARG A 84 4.06 -28.30 2.40
N ASN A 85 3.04 -28.71 1.66
CA ASN A 85 2.92 -30.07 1.12
C ASN A 85 4.04 -30.41 0.12
N ALA A 86 4.63 -29.40 -0.53
CA ALA A 86 5.79 -29.56 -1.38
C ALA A 86 7.11 -29.67 -0.58
N GLY A 87 7.06 -29.66 0.76
CA GLY A 87 8.23 -29.74 1.63
C GLY A 87 9.02 -28.43 1.75
N ILE A 88 8.43 -27.30 1.36
CA ILE A 88 9.08 -26.00 1.43
C ILE A 88 8.62 -25.28 2.70
N PRO A 89 9.54 -24.80 3.56
CA PRO A 89 9.18 -23.98 4.71
C PRO A 89 8.38 -22.76 4.26
N ALA A 90 7.22 -22.51 4.90
CA ALA A 90 6.36 -21.41 4.57
C ALA A 90 5.91 -20.68 5.83
N PHE A 91 5.94 -19.35 5.77
CA PHE A 91 5.51 -18.47 6.83
C PHE A 91 4.36 -17.59 6.35
N GLY A 92 3.25 -17.62 7.09
CA GLY A 92 2.07 -16.82 6.76
C GLY A 92 2.17 -15.42 7.36
N ILE A 93 1.97 -14.41 6.51
CA ILE A 93 1.87 -13.01 6.91
C ILE A 93 0.42 -12.59 6.80
N SER A 94 -0.18 -12.11 7.90
CA SER A 94 -1.58 -11.69 7.92
C SER A 94 -1.71 -10.18 7.73
N PRO A 95 -2.49 -9.71 6.74
CA PRO A 95 -2.83 -8.29 6.61
C PRO A 95 -4.01 -7.86 7.49
N SER A 96 -4.79 -8.79 8.02
CA SER A 96 -6.09 -8.52 8.67
C SER A 96 -6.14 -8.85 10.16
N LYS A 97 -5.20 -9.61 10.68
CA LYS A 97 -5.22 -10.12 12.06
C LYS A 97 -5.30 -9.00 13.11
N TRP A 98 -4.75 -7.84 12.81
CA TRP A 98 -4.70 -6.68 13.71
C TRP A 98 -5.66 -5.58 13.27
N HIS A 99 -6.83 -5.96 12.79
CA HIS A 99 -7.95 -5.07 12.44
C HIS A 99 -7.56 -3.97 11.43
N TYR A 100 -6.66 -4.29 10.51
CA TYR A 100 -6.16 -3.34 9.50
C TYR A 100 -5.49 -2.09 10.06
N ASP A 101 -5.07 -2.10 11.32
CA ASP A 101 -4.17 -1.09 11.87
C ASP A 101 -2.80 -1.22 11.17
N ILE A 102 -2.43 -0.21 10.41
CA ILE A 102 -1.26 -0.30 9.52
C ILE A 102 0.04 -0.36 10.32
N ILE A 103 0.20 0.49 11.32
CA ILE A 103 1.42 0.53 12.13
C ILE A 103 1.56 -0.74 12.95
N GLU A 104 0.49 -1.17 13.61
CA GLU A 104 0.49 -2.41 14.39
C GLU A 104 0.74 -3.63 13.51
N THR A 105 0.09 -3.72 12.37
CA THR A 105 0.28 -4.82 11.42
C THR A 105 1.74 -4.91 10.98
N HIS A 106 2.34 -3.79 10.60
CA HIS A 106 3.75 -3.75 10.21
C HIS A 106 4.67 -4.13 11.38
N ALA A 107 4.41 -3.62 12.59
CA ALA A 107 5.19 -3.96 13.78
C ALA A 107 5.15 -5.47 14.08
N GLN A 108 3.99 -6.11 13.94
CA GLN A 108 3.84 -7.54 14.14
C GLN A 108 4.57 -8.36 13.06
N TRP A 109 4.53 -7.92 11.82
CA TRP A 109 5.31 -8.54 10.74
C TRP A 109 6.80 -8.47 11.04
N MET A 110 7.30 -7.30 11.45
CA MET A 110 8.71 -7.11 11.81
C MET A 110 9.13 -7.97 13.01
N LYS A 111 8.25 -8.10 14.01
CA LYS A 111 8.49 -8.99 15.14
C LYS A 111 8.68 -10.43 14.69
N SER A 112 7.77 -10.94 13.87
CA SER A 112 7.86 -12.31 13.35
C SER A 112 9.08 -12.52 12.46
N LEU A 113 9.39 -11.56 11.58
CA LEU A 113 10.59 -11.63 10.74
C LEU A 113 11.88 -11.57 11.57
N SER A 114 11.88 -10.86 12.69
CA SER A 114 13.02 -10.78 13.61
C SER A 114 13.27 -12.10 14.36
N GLU A 115 12.28 -12.96 14.51
CA GLU A 115 12.46 -14.31 15.02
C GLU A 115 13.23 -15.20 14.02
N ILE A 116 13.04 -14.94 12.71
CA ILE A 116 13.74 -15.64 11.63
C ILE A 116 15.13 -15.03 11.40
N TRP A 117 15.24 -13.70 11.49
CA TRP A 117 16.47 -12.94 11.26
C TRP A 117 16.72 -11.96 12.41
N PRO A 118 17.23 -12.44 13.57
CA PRO A 118 17.39 -11.63 14.78
C PRO A 118 18.29 -10.40 14.60
N GLU A 119 19.22 -10.46 13.66
CA GLU A 119 20.14 -9.36 13.35
C GLU A 119 19.45 -8.07 12.88
N HIS A 120 18.19 -8.17 12.43
CA HIS A 120 17.42 -7.02 11.94
C HIS A 120 16.39 -6.47 12.94
N LYS A 121 16.36 -6.99 14.16
CA LYS A 121 15.41 -6.54 15.20
C LYS A 121 15.50 -5.04 15.47
N GLY A 122 16.72 -4.49 15.55
CA GLY A 122 16.94 -3.07 15.82
C GLY A 122 16.31 -2.15 14.77
N LYS A 123 16.34 -2.54 13.50
CA LYS A 123 15.68 -1.81 12.41
C LYS A 123 14.15 -1.83 12.57
N GLY A 124 13.58 -2.97 12.89
CA GLY A 124 12.14 -3.09 13.16
C GLY A 124 11.70 -2.22 14.33
N ASP A 125 12.46 -2.21 15.42
CA ASP A 125 12.20 -1.37 16.58
C ASP A 125 12.29 0.14 16.25
N LEU A 126 13.25 0.54 15.44
CA LEU A 126 13.41 1.92 14.97
C LEU A 126 12.20 2.35 14.12
N ILE A 127 11.78 1.53 13.16
CA ILE A 127 10.61 1.80 12.33
C ILE A 127 9.37 1.95 13.19
N ASP A 128 9.13 1.05 14.13
CA ASP A 128 7.96 1.08 15.00
C ASP A 128 7.92 2.34 15.87
N SER A 129 9.01 2.67 16.53
CA SER A 129 9.07 3.86 17.41
C SER A 129 8.88 5.16 16.63
N ARG A 130 9.51 5.30 15.48
CA ARG A 130 9.35 6.49 14.62
C ARG A 130 7.96 6.56 14.00
N SER A 131 7.38 5.43 13.62
CA SER A 131 6.01 5.35 13.11
C SER A 131 5.00 5.84 14.14
N LYS A 132 5.12 5.39 15.37
CA LYS A 132 4.27 5.82 16.49
C LYS A 132 4.43 7.31 16.80
N ALA A 133 5.65 7.83 16.74
CA ALA A 133 5.92 9.26 16.95
C ALA A 133 5.26 10.12 15.86
N ILE A 134 5.34 9.72 14.61
CA ILE A 134 4.68 10.42 13.50
C ILE A 134 3.16 10.35 13.64
N ALA A 135 2.60 9.17 13.93
CA ALA A 135 1.16 9.01 14.13
C ALA A 135 0.63 9.88 15.27
N LYS A 136 1.38 9.96 16.38
CA LYS A 136 1.04 10.82 17.50
C LYS A 136 1.06 12.30 17.10
N MET A 137 2.08 12.74 16.42
CA MET A 137 2.19 14.14 15.95
C MET A 137 1.02 14.50 15.03
N VAL A 138 0.66 13.64 14.10
CA VAL A 138 -0.48 13.85 13.20
C VAL A 138 -1.79 13.92 13.99
N ALA A 139 -2.01 12.98 14.91
CA ALA A 139 -3.21 12.96 15.76
C ALA A 139 -3.31 14.20 16.64
N ASP A 140 -2.20 14.65 17.24
CA ASP A 140 -2.18 15.86 18.08
C ASP A 140 -2.56 17.12 17.29
N ARG A 141 -2.24 17.19 16.01
CA ARG A 141 -2.60 18.34 15.15
C ARG A 141 -4.04 18.34 14.66
N THR A 142 -4.76 17.24 14.81
CA THR A 142 -6.14 17.10 14.30
C THR A 142 -7.17 16.79 15.39
N LYS A 143 -6.72 16.57 16.63
CA LYS A 143 -7.59 16.16 17.75
C LYS A 143 -8.66 17.19 18.13
N ASP A 144 -8.43 18.47 17.83
CA ASP A 144 -9.34 19.58 18.14
C ASP A 144 -10.38 19.81 17.03
N LEU A 145 -10.31 19.09 15.91
CA LEU A 145 -11.30 19.19 14.85
C LEU A 145 -12.67 18.74 15.37
N ARG A 146 -13.66 19.61 15.21
CA ARG A 146 -15.05 19.27 15.47
C ARG A 146 -15.56 18.29 14.39
N PRO A 147 -16.60 17.48 14.66
CA PRO A 147 -17.13 16.52 13.67
C PRO A 147 -17.43 17.13 12.31
N GLU A 148 -18.00 18.34 12.27
CA GLU A 148 -18.34 19.06 11.03
C GLU A 148 -17.12 19.61 10.27
N GLU A 149 -15.96 19.71 10.93
CA GLU A 149 -14.71 20.17 10.33
C GLU A 149 -13.91 19.01 9.74
N ARG A 150 -14.29 17.76 10.03
CA ARG A 150 -13.58 16.58 9.58
C ARG A 150 -13.89 16.33 8.11
N SER A 151 -12.83 16.33 7.29
CA SER A 151 -12.95 16.07 5.85
C SER A 151 -13.50 14.68 5.58
N LYS A 152 -14.38 14.59 4.61
CA LYS A 152 -14.94 13.33 4.11
C LYS A 152 -14.02 12.76 3.04
N VAL A 153 -13.53 11.54 3.26
CA VAL A 153 -12.54 10.88 2.40
C VAL A 153 -13.12 9.59 1.83
N LEU A 154 -12.94 9.42 0.53
CA LEU A 154 -13.22 8.19 -0.20
C LEU A 154 -11.91 7.56 -0.68
N PHE A 155 -11.73 6.27 -0.40
CA PHE A 155 -10.68 5.47 -1.03
C PHE A 155 -11.26 4.64 -2.18
N LEU A 156 -10.67 4.76 -3.36
CA LEU A 156 -10.91 3.83 -4.47
C LEU A 156 -9.79 2.79 -4.46
N PHE A 157 -10.10 1.62 -3.92
CA PHE A 157 -9.13 0.52 -3.85
C PHE A 157 -8.95 -0.15 -5.21
N ARG A 158 -10.07 -0.50 -5.85
CA ARG A 158 -10.14 -0.91 -7.25
C ARG A 158 -11.27 -0.18 -7.92
N TYR A 159 -11.01 0.33 -9.09
CA TYR A 159 -11.99 1.12 -9.83
C TYR A 159 -11.88 0.86 -11.33
N ASP A 160 -12.97 0.45 -11.94
CA ASP A 160 -13.17 0.38 -13.38
C ASP A 160 -14.65 0.59 -13.71
N ALA A 161 -15.01 0.48 -14.99
CA ALA A 161 -16.39 0.68 -15.43
C ALA A 161 -17.40 -0.36 -14.90
N ARG A 162 -16.90 -1.50 -14.41
CA ARG A 162 -17.75 -2.60 -13.93
C ARG A 162 -18.02 -2.55 -12.44
N GLN A 163 -17.03 -2.06 -11.67
CA GLN A 163 -17.14 -2.06 -10.21
C GLN A 163 -16.36 -0.91 -9.58
N ILE A 164 -16.86 -0.46 -8.46
CA ILE A 164 -16.24 0.51 -7.58
C ILE A 164 -16.00 -0.20 -6.25
N VAL A 165 -14.75 -0.51 -5.95
CA VAL A 165 -14.36 -1.11 -4.67
C VAL A 165 -13.72 -0.04 -3.82
N THR A 166 -14.33 0.26 -2.69
CA THR A 166 -13.84 1.23 -1.72
C THR A 166 -13.21 0.53 -0.51
N SER A 167 -12.82 1.31 0.47
CA SER A 167 -12.48 0.83 1.81
C SER A 167 -13.66 1.09 2.73
N GLY A 168 -14.36 0.03 3.14
CA GLY A 168 -15.31 0.12 4.23
C GLY A 168 -14.59 0.23 5.57
N ARG A 169 -15.34 0.02 6.65
CA ARG A 169 -14.81 0.04 8.04
C ARG A 169 -13.69 -0.98 8.26
N ASN A 170 -13.77 -2.14 7.62
CA ASN A 170 -12.87 -3.26 7.85
C ASN A 170 -11.84 -3.38 6.72
N PHE A 171 -11.10 -2.31 6.45
CA PHE A 171 -9.99 -2.27 5.53
C PHE A 171 -9.04 -1.11 5.86
N PHE A 172 -7.92 -1.01 5.19
CA PHE A 172 -6.86 -0.04 5.52
C PHE A 172 -7.27 1.41 5.37
N GLY A 173 -8.24 1.73 4.50
CA GLY A 173 -8.72 3.11 4.33
C GLY A 173 -9.31 3.71 5.61
N GLN A 174 -9.97 2.89 6.44
CA GLN A 174 -10.48 3.33 7.74
C GLN A 174 -9.32 3.76 8.65
N TYR A 175 -8.23 2.99 8.68
CA TYR A 175 -7.05 3.36 9.44
C TYR A 175 -6.50 4.73 9.02
N TRP A 176 -6.35 4.97 7.71
CA TRP A 176 -5.85 6.24 7.21
C TRP A 176 -6.73 7.41 7.64
N CYS A 177 -8.04 7.26 7.56
CA CYS A 177 -8.97 8.29 8.00
C CYS A 177 -8.87 8.55 9.50
N ASP A 178 -8.87 7.51 10.32
CA ASP A 178 -8.76 7.62 11.77
C ASP A 178 -7.44 8.29 12.17
N ALA A 179 -6.33 7.89 11.53
CA ALA A 179 -5.01 8.40 11.86
C ALA A 179 -4.84 9.90 11.56
N VAL A 180 -5.49 10.40 10.50
CA VAL A 180 -5.41 11.83 10.13
C VAL A 180 -6.58 12.67 10.68
N GLY A 181 -7.53 12.06 11.38
CA GLY A 181 -8.70 12.77 11.90
C GLY A 181 -9.75 13.11 10.83
N ALA A 182 -9.82 12.33 9.75
CA ALA A 182 -10.82 12.47 8.71
C ALA A 182 -11.97 11.48 8.93
N ARG A 183 -13.02 11.61 8.11
CA ARG A 183 -14.16 10.69 8.09
C ARG A 183 -14.07 9.80 6.86
N ASN A 184 -14.12 8.50 7.05
CA ASN A 184 -14.32 7.56 5.94
C ASN A 184 -15.79 7.60 5.51
N VAL A 185 -16.08 8.05 4.29
CA VAL A 185 -17.48 8.13 3.80
C VAL A 185 -18.14 6.75 3.72
N ALA A 186 -17.35 5.69 3.57
CA ALA A 186 -17.81 4.32 3.50
C ALA A 186 -17.77 3.59 4.87
N GLU A 187 -17.66 4.31 5.98
CA GLU A 187 -17.56 3.75 7.33
C GLU A 187 -18.71 2.81 7.69
N SER A 188 -19.92 3.06 7.17
CA SER A 188 -21.08 2.19 7.39
C SER A 188 -21.04 0.88 6.60
N VAL A 189 -20.16 0.74 5.63
CA VAL A 189 -19.99 -0.49 4.87
C VAL A 189 -19.16 -1.46 5.68
N THR A 190 -19.77 -2.57 6.08
CA THR A 190 -19.14 -3.56 6.99
C THR A 190 -18.45 -4.71 6.26
N ALA A 191 -18.64 -4.83 4.94
CA ALA A 191 -17.91 -5.80 4.14
C ALA A 191 -16.39 -5.59 4.31
N ASP A 192 -15.68 -6.66 4.61
CA ASP A 192 -14.25 -6.61 4.91
C ASP A 192 -13.39 -6.65 3.64
N ASN A 193 -12.13 -6.22 3.78
CA ASN A 193 -11.13 -6.27 2.74
C ASN A 193 -11.64 -5.59 1.45
N ALA A 194 -11.36 -6.18 0.31
CA ALA A 194 -11.74 -5.70 -1.02
C ALA A 194 -13.19 -6.05 -1.41
N ASN A 195 -14.07 -6.28 -0.45
CA ASN A 195 -15.46 -6.68 -0.67
C ASN A 195 -16.46 -5.51 -0.53
N ALA A 196 -16.00 -4.31 -0.22
CA ALA A 196 -16.83 -3.12 -0.11
C ALA A 196 -17.11 -2.53 -1.50
N ILE A 197 -18.04 -3.15 -2.22
CA ILE A 197 -18.47 -2.72 -3.56
C ILE A 197 -19.62 -1.73 -3.42
N VAL A 198 -19.51 -0.59 -4.07
CA VAL A 198 -20.48 0.51 -3.97
C VAL A 198 -20.89 1.03 -5.35
N SER A 199 -21.96 1.81 -5.37
CA SER A 199 -22.50 2.44 -6.59
C SER A 199 -22.11 3.92 -6.68
N MET A 200 -22.27 4.49 -7.89
CA MET A 200 -22.15 5.95 -8.05
C MET A 200 -23.18 6.72 -7.22
N GLU A 201 -24.39 6.18 -7.05
CA GLU A 201 -25.43 6.79 -6.22
C GLU A 201 -25.02 6.94 -4.77
N GLN A 202 -24.33 5.92 -4.22
CA GLN A 202 -23.77 6.01 -2.87
C GLN A 202 -22.68 7.07 -2.80
N ILE A 203 -21.81 7.17 -3.81
CA ILE A 203 -20.78 8.20 -3.88
C ILE A 203 -21.40 9.58 -3.96
N TYR A 204 -22.46 9.78 -4.73
CA TYR A 204 -23.15 11.06 -4.78
C TYR A 204 -23.76 11.43 -3.43
N ALA A 205 -24.37 10.48 -2.75
CA ALA A 205 -24.94 10.70 -1.41
C ALA A 205 -23.86 11.05 -0.39
N TRP A 206 -22.70 10.40 -0.46
CA TRP A 206 -21.57 10.70 0.42
C TRP A 206 -20.87 12.02 0.09
N ASN A 207 -20.78 12.34 -1.19
CA ASN A 207 -20.13 13.54 -1.72
C ASN A 207 -18.78 13.86 -1.04
N PRO A 208 -17.76 13.03 -1.24
CA PRO A 208 -16.47 13.18 -0.54
C PRO A 208 -15.77 14.50 -0.87
N ASP A 209 -15.03 15.02 0.10
CA ASP A 209 -14.17 16.20 -0.04
C ASP A 209 -12.85 15.86 -0.72
N VAL A 210 -12.36 14.64 -0.51
CA VAL A 210 -11.09 14.14 -1.05
C VAL A 210 -11.25 12.70 -1.48
N VAL A 211 -10.64 12.33 -2.62
CA VAL A 211 -10.59 10.97 -3.12
C VAL A 211 -9.14 10.53 -3.27
N PHE A 212 -8.81 9.38 -2.71
CA PHE A 212 -7.54 8.71 -2.91
C PHE A 212 -7.73 7.43 -3.73
N ILE A 213 -6.91 7.27 -4.76
CA ILE A 213 -6.90 6.09 -5.64
C ILE A 213 -5.64 5.29 -5.32
N THR A 214 -5.77 4.01 -5.05
CA THR A 214 -4.63 3.14 -4.73
C THR A 214 -3.86 2.70 -5.98
N ASN A 215 -2.68 2.14 -5.78
CA ASN A 215 -1.92 1.49 -6.84
C ASN A 215 -2.34 0.01 -7.06
N PHE A 216 -3.43 -0.42 -6.44
CA PHE A 216 -4.06 -1.73 -6.71
C PHE A 216 -5.09 -1.65 -7.85
N THR A 217 -5.17 -0.52 -8.52
CA THR A 217 -6.01 -0.28 -9.69
C THR A 217 -5.25 0.59 -10.69
N ALA A 218 -5.53 0.40 -11.96
CA ALA A 218 -4.96 1.24 -13.03
C ALA A 218 -5.62 2.62 -13.11
N ALA A 219 -6.76 2.82 -12.44
CA ALA A 219 -7.45 4.10 -12.43
C ALA A 219 -6.53 5.24 -11.94
N THR A 220 -6.71 6.40 -12.53
CA THR A 220 -5.95 7.62 -12.24
C THR A 220 -6.90 8.77 -11.92
N PRO A 221 -6.41 9.86 -11.30
CA PRO A 221 -7.22 11.06 -11.12
C PRO A 221 -7.86 11.58 -12.43
N ALA A 222 -7.14 11.50 -13.55
CA ALA A 222 -7.66 11.91 -14.86
C ALA A 222 -8.90 11.11 -15.28
N ASP A 223 -9.00 9.84 -14.89
CA ASP A 223 -10.19 9.03 -15.20
C ASP A 223 -11.44 9.59 -14.53
N LEU A 224 -11.31 10.24 -13.36
CA LEU A 224 -12.41 10.92 -12.69
C LEU A 224 -12.64 12.31 -13.27
N PHE A 225 -11.59 13.10 -13.47
CA PHE A 225 -11.72 14.46 -14.00
C PHE A 225 -12.32 14.50 -15.40
N ASP A 226 -12.00 13.51 -16.23
CA ASP A 226 -12.39 13.43 -17.63
C ASP A 226 -13.53 12.42 -17.86
N ASN A 227 -14.12 11.86 -16.81
CA ASN A 227 -15.19 10.86 -16.87
C ASN A 227 -14.90 9.71 -17.84
N LYS A 228 -13.69 9.12 -17.76
CA LYS A 228 -13.27 8.09 -18.73
C LYS A 228 -13.91 6.73 -18.51
N MET A 229 -14.55 6.49 -17.36
CA MET A 229 -15.25 5.23 -17.09
C MET A 229 -16.69 5.32 -17.54
N ALA A 230 -17.07 4.46 -18.48
CA ALA A 230 -18.41 4.46 -19.08
C ALA A 230 -19.50 4.30 -18.01
N GLY A 231 -20.53 5.13 -18.08
CA GLY A 231 -21.66 5.11 -17.15
C GLY A 231 -21.40 5.77 -15.80
N HIS A 232 -20.22 6.35 -15.56
CA HIS A 232 -19.88 7.04 -14.33
C HIS A 232 -19.65 8.53 -14.58
N ASP A 233 -20.43 9.37 -13.93
CA ASP A 233 -20.28 10.83 -13.98
C ASP A 233 -19.81 11.36 -12.62
N TRP A 234 -18.57 11.83 -12.56
CA TRP A 234 -17.94 12.38 -11.37
C TRP A 234 -18.05 13.91 -11.30
N SER A 235 -18.62 14.56 -12.31
CA SER A 235 -18.56 16.02 -12.48
C SER A 235 -19.11 16.80 -11.28
N ASP A 236 -20.12 16.28 -10.61
CA ASP A 236 -20.77 16.93 -9.47
C ASP A 236 -20.22 16.47 -8.10
N VAL A 237 -19.27 15.55 -8.07
CA VAL A 237 -18.61 15.15 -6.82
C VAL A 237 -17.67 16.25 -6.37
N LYS A 238 -17.82 16.69 -5.13
CA LYS A 238 -17.07 17.83 -4.58
C LYS A 238 -15.56 17.69 -4.75
N ALA A 239 -15.00 16.52 -4.43
CA ALA A 239 -13.56 16.27 -4.60
C ALA A 239 -13.08 16.47 -6.03
N VAL A 240 -13.89 16.10 -7.02
CA VAL A 240 -13.57 16.28 -8.45
C VAL A 240 -13.66 17.75 -8.85
N LYS A 241 -14.70 18.45 -8.42
CA LYS A 241 -14.82 19.91 -8.66
C LYS A 241 -13.65 20.70 -8.08
N ASP A 242 -13.25 20.34 -6.88
CA ASP A 242 -12.16 21.00 -6.14
C ASP A 242 -10.76 20.50 -6.55
N LYS A 243 -10.67 19.59 -7.52
CA LYS A 243 -9.40 18.97 -7.97
C LYS A 243 -8.65 18.24 -6.87
N ARG A 244 -9.36 17.68 -5.90
CA ARG A 244 -8.79 16.96 -4.75
C ARG A 244 -8.93 15.44 -4.91
N VAL A 245 -8.40 14.94 -6.00
CA VAL A 245 -8.31 13.52 -6.32
C VAL A 245 -6.84 13.19 -6.53
N TYR A 246 -6.33 12.21 -5.77
CA TYR A 246 -4.92 11.90 -5.71
C TYR A 246 -4.67 10.41 -5.88
N LYS A 247 -3.59 10.06 -6.60
CA LYS A 247 -3.03 8.71 -6.63
C LYS A 247 -2.13 8.53 -5.42
N LEU A 248 -2.29 7.41 -4.70
CA LEU A 248 -1.42 7.11 -3.55
C LEU A 248 0.04 6.91 -3.99
N PRO A 249 1.01 7.25 -3.11
CA PRO A 249 2.42 7.10 -3.41
C PRO A 249 2.84 5.64 -3.64
N LEU A 250 3.92 5.47 -4.38
CA LEU A 250 4.66 4.23 -4.51
C LEU A 250 6.07 4.44 -3.93
N GLY A 251 6.30 3.94 -2.72
CA GLY A 251 7.62 3.95 -2.08
C GLY A 251 8.33 2.60 -2.28
N ILE A 252 8.66 1.96 -1.17
CA ILE A 252 9.16 0.57 -1.17
C ILE A 252 8.11 -0.37 -1.76
N TYR A 253 6.84 -0.12 -1.43
CA TYR A 253 5.70 -0.83 -2.00
C TYR A 253 4.52 0.13 -2.20
N ARG A 254 3.38 -0.39 -2.62
CA ARG A 254 2.12 0.33 -2.77
C ARG A 254 1.62 0.81 -1.41
N SER A 255 1.57 2.11 -1.21
CA SER A 255 1.48 2.73 0.13
C SER A 255 0.13 2.56 0.85
N TYR A 256 -0.91 2.08 0.18
CA TYR A 256 -2.20 1.81 0.82
C TYR A 256 -2.11 0.76 1.93
N THR A 257 -1.19 -0.17 1.81
CA THR A 257 -0.97 -1.29 2.71
C THR A 257 0.27 -1.09 3.57
N PRO A 258 0.45 -1.85 4.68
CA PRO A 258 1.64 -1.72 5.50
C PRO A 258 2.93 -1.91 4.72
N SER A 259 3.91 -1.06 4.98
CA SER A 259 5.22 -1.05 4.36
C SER A 259 6.24 -0.38 5.28
N ALA A 260 7.51 -0.55 5.00
CA ALA A 260 8.59 0.01 5.81
C ALA A 260 8.62 1.55 5.83
N ASP A 261 7.99 2.19 4.88
CA ASP A 261 7.92 3.66 4.74
C ASP A 261 6.49 4.21 4.91
N THR A 262 5.59 3.42 5.44
CA THR A 262 4.19 3.79 5.69
C THR A 262 4.00 5.14 6.38
N PRO A 263 4.80 5.52 7.41
CA PRO A 263 4.61 6.81 8.07
C PRO A 263 4.79 8.02 7.15
N LEU A 264 5.56 7.89 6.09
CA LEU A 264 5.70 8.95 5.08
C LEU A 264 4.39 9.15 4.30
N THR A 265 3.70 8.06 4.02
CA THR A 265 2.36 8.12 3.41
C THR A 265 1.34 8.75 4.36
N LEU A 266 1.43 8.49 5.65
CA LEU A 266 0.59 9.14 6.66
C LEU A 266 0.77 10.67 6.64
N LEU A 267 2.03 11.15 6.61
CA LEU A 267 2.32 12.58 6.49
C LEU A 267 1.78 13.17 5.18
N TRP A 268 1.94 12.46 4.08
CA TRP A 268 1.45 12.90 2.78
C TRP A 268 -0.08 12.99 2.76
N ILE A 269 -0.80 11.98 3.26
CA ILE A 269 -2.27 12.01 3.38
C ILE A 269 -2.70 13.18 4.25
N ALA A 270 -2.06 13.38 5.40
CA ALA A 270 -2.36 14.48 6.30
C ALA A 270 -2.23 15.85 5.63
N LYS A 271 -1.17 16.05 4.82
CA LYS A 271 -0.97 17.28 4.06
C LYS A 271 -2.00 17.47 2.94
N GLN A 272 -2.46 16.38 2.31
CA GLN A 272 -3.50 16.48 1.29
C GLN A 272 -4.87 16.80 1.89
N VAL A 273 -5.19 16.19 3.04
CA VAL A 273 -6.50 16.38 3.68
C VAL A 273 -6.59 17.70 4.43
N TYR A 274 -5.55 18.06 5.18
CA TYR A 274 -5.49 19.27 6.00
C TYR A 274 -4.23 20.10 5.72
N PRO A 275 -4.07 20.68 4.54
CA PRO A 275 -2.83 21.33 4.13
C PRO A 275 -2.38 22.45 5.09
N SER A 276 -3.30 23.22 5.66
CA SER A 276 -2.95 24.30 6.57
C SER A 276 -2.40 23.82 7.92
N ARG A 277 -2.82 22.66 8.38
CA ARG A 277 -2.36 22.08 9.66
C ARG A 277 -0.99 21.43 9.57
N PHE A 278 -0.51 21.16 8.36
CA PHE A 278 0.76 20.49 8.08
C PHE A 278 1.65 21.30 7.13
N ALA A 279 1.41 22.61 7.03
CA ALA A 279 2.14 23.49 6.11
C ALA A 279 3.65 23.55 6.40
N ASP A 280 4.05 23.38 7.67
CA ASP A 280 5.44 23.37 8.12
C ASP A 280 6.18 22.05 7.83
N ILE A 281 5.47 21.00 7.45
CA ILE A 281 6.09 19.70 7.15
C ILE A 281 6.65 19.70 5.74
N ASP A 282 7.97 19.59 5.64
CA ASP A 282 8.69 19.38 4.39
C ASP A 282 8.79 17.88 4.09
N LEU A 283 7.91 17.39 3.23
CA LEU A 283 7.86 15.97 2.88
C LEU A 283 9.15 15.47 2.25
N THR A 284 9.78 16.24 1.40
CA THR A 284 11.06 15.85 0.77
C THR A 284 12.13 15.61 1.82
N LYS A 285 12.22 16.50 2.81
CA LYS A 285 13.14 16.36 3.93
C LYS A 285 12.82 15.13 4.78
N GLU A 286 11.55 14.92 5.12
CA GLU A 286 11.11 13.78 5.92
C GLU A 286 11.39 12.45 5.22
N VAL A 287 11.12 12.35 3.93
CA VAL A 287 11.40 11.15 3.13
C VAL A 287 12.90 10.86 3.08
N LYS A 288 13.72 11.86 2.78
CA LYS A 288 15.19 11.70 2.73
C LYS A 288 15.76 11.27 4.08
N ALA A 289 15.29 11.85 5.18
CA ALA A 289 15.73 11.50 6.53
C ALA A 289 15.33 10.05 6.87
N TRP A 290 14.12 9.65 6.57
CA TRP A 290 13.63 8.29 6.80
C TRP A 290 14.48 7.24 6.07
N TYR A 291 14.68 7.43 4.77
CA TYR A 291 15.46 6.50 3.96
C TYR A 291 16.92 6.45 4.38
N LYS A 292 17.49 7.58 4.79
CA LYS A 292 18.86 7.61 5.33
C LYS A 292 18.97 6.82 6.62
N ASP A 293 18.08 7.06 7.55
CA ASP A 293 18.14 6.47 8.90
C ASP A 293 17.74 4.99 8.91
N VAL A 294 16.73 4.62 8.11
CA VAL A 294 16.18 3.26 8.09
C VAL A 294 16.95 2.35 7.13
N PHE A 295 17.23 2.84 5.93
CA PHE A 295 17.83 2.02 4.87
C PHE A 295 19.30 2.36 4.59
N GLY A 296 19.84 3.41 5.18
CA GLY A 296 21.21 3.86 4.93
C GLY A 296 21.43 4.39 3.52
N VAL A 297 20.38 4.83 2.83
CA VAL A 297 20.45 5.33 1.46
C VAL A 297 20.17 6.82 1.38
N THR A 298 20.84 7.50 0.45
CA THR A 298 20.65 8.92 0.17
C THR A 298 19.79 9.06 -1.08
N LEU A 299 18.55 9.57 -0.91
CA LEU A 299 17.65 9.86 -2.02
C LEU A 299 17.94 11.22 -2.64
N THR A 300 17.72 11.32 -3.94
CA THR A 300 17.67 12.59 -4.67
C THR A 300 16.26 13.19 -4.63
N ASP A 301 16.12 14.47 -5.01
CA ASP A 301 14.80 15.09 -5.17
C ASP A 301 13.96 14.35 -6.23
N ALA A 302 14.60 13.87 -7.29
CA ALA A 302 13.93 13.07 -8.31
C ALA A 302 13.38 11.75 -7.77
N ASP A 303 14.08 11.10 -6.84
CA ASP A 303 13.61 9.87 -6.19
C ASP A 303 12.34 10.14 -5.37
N VAL A 304 12.31 11.23 -4.63
CA VAL A 304 11.15 11.64 -3.83
C VAL A 304 9.98 12.00 -4.73
N ASP A 305 10.23 12.73 -5.81
CA ASP A 305 9.21 13.08 -6.80
C ASP A 305 8.58 11.83 -7.42
N MET A 306 9.39 10.83 -7.78
CA MET A 306 8.91 9.55 -8.31
C MET A 306 8.02 8.82 -7.32
N MET A 307 8.33 8.86 -6.03
CA MET A 307 7.52 8.25 -4.97
C MET A 307 6.11 8.85 -4.90
N PHE A 308 6.01 10.18 -4.95
CA PHE A 308 4.73 10.89 -4.81
C PHE A 308 3.98 11.10 -6.13
N ASN A 309 4.61 10.85 -7.26
CA ASN A 309 4.02 10.94 -8.60
C ASN A 309 4.25 9.62 -9.36
N PRO A 310 3.67 8.50 -8.88
CA PRO A 310 3.90 7.22 -9.50
C PRO A 310 3.32 7.18 -10.92
N GLY A 311 4.08 6.58 -11.84
CA GLY A 311 3.64 6.34 -13.21
C GLY A 311 2.68 5.14 -13.32
N GLU A 312 2.25 4.85 -14.53
CA GLU A 312 1.31 3.74 -14.82
C GLU A 312 1.86 2.38 -14.36
N GLY A 313 3.17 2.18 -14.45
CA GLY A 313 3.84 0.94 -14.01
C GLY A 313 3.62 0.60 -12.54
N ALA A 314 3.33 1.59 -11.69
CA ALA A 314 3.06 1.39 -10.27
C ALA A 314 1.86 0.47 -10.02
N SER A 315 0.89 0.47 -10.92
CA SER A 315 -0.34 -0.34 -10.84
C SER A 315 -0.33 -1.56 -11.76
N THR A 316 0.76 -1.80 -12.50
CA THR A 316 0.89 -2.95 -13.39
C THR A 316 0.83 -4.25 -12.57
N GLY A 317 0.09 -5.25 -13.06
CA GLY A 317 -0.11 -6.52 -12.36
C GLY A 317 -1.09 -6.44 -11.17
N ALA A 318 -1.66 -5.26 -10.85
CA ALA A 318 -2.88 -5.21 -10.07
C ALA A 318 -3.97 -5.97 -10.81
N THR A 319 -4.86 -6.66 -10.06
CA THR A 319 -6.02 -7.31 -10.69
C THR A 319 -6.89 -6.20 -11.26
N VAL A 320 -6.78 -5.97 -12.56
CA VAL A 320 -7.47 -4.90 -13.25
C VAL A 320 -8.51 -5.54 -14.15
N ALA A 321 -9.74 -5.16 -13.95
CA ALA A 321 -10.67 -5.24 -15.05
C ALA A 321 -10.24 -4.17 -16.08
N THR A 322 -10.07 -4.60 -17.30
CA THR A 322 -9.70 -3.75 -18.43
C THR A 322 -10.64 -2.55 -18.51
N ARG A 323 -10.07 -1.37 -18.73
CA ARG A 323 -10.83 -0.22 -19.23
C ARG A 323 -11.64 -0.71 -20.42
N SER A 324 -12.94 -0.48 -20.44
CA SER A 324 -13.71 -0.71 -21.65
C SER A 324 -13.13 0.22 -22.71
N ASN A 325 -12.42 -0.35 -23.67
CA ASN A 325 -12.11 0.38 -24.89
C ASN A 325 -13.45 0.67 -25.54
N GLY A 326 -13.92 1.94 -25.41
CA GLY A 326 -15.01 2.47 -26.19
C GLY A 326 -14.55 2.76 -27.61
#